data_87940cd88634d48c40f99b666a712f24
#
_entry.id   87940cd88634d48c40f99b666a712f24
#
_cell.length_a   1.000
_cell.length_b   1.000
_cell.length_c   1.000
_cell.angle_alpha   90.00
_cell.angle_beta   90.00
_cell.angle_gamma   90.00
#
_symmetry.space_group_name_H-M   'P 1'
#
loop_
_entity.id
_entity.type
_entity.pdbx_description
1 polymer ?
#
loop_
_entity_poly.entity_id
_entity_poly.type
_entity_poly.pdbx_seq_one_letter_code
_entity_poly.pdbx_strand_id
1 'polypeptide(L)'
;MPLYAQLTRAIRFAIATGRLRVGEQLPTVRQLAVELRVNANTVAKVYAELERTGILETRRGVGTFVSARQFAISHREEHEKHLDELVDRFLEEAGAMGFSTDEVLDQLQSRRKKEPKNVYQSD
;
A
#
# COMPACT_ATOMS: atom_id res chain seq x y z
N MET A 1 -15.89 -9.06 3.03
CA MET A 1 -15.42 -7.89 2.26
C MET A 1 -15.47 -8.22 0.77
N PRO A 2 -16.06 -7.37 -0.06
CA PRO A 2 -16.09 -7.60 -1.50
C PRO A 2 -14.69 -7.72 -2.10
N LEU A 3 -14.57 -8.52 -3.13
CA LEU A 3 -13.28 -8.74 -3.80
C LEU A 3 -12.64 -7.43 -4.26
N TYR A 4 -13.45 -6.50 -4.76
CA TYR A 4 -12.99 -5.18 -5.17
C TYR A 4 -12.23 -4.48 -4.03
N ALA A 5 -12.83 -4.45 -2.84
CA ALA A 5 -12.22 -3.78 -1.69
C ALA A 5 -10.97 -4.52 -1.22
N GLN A 6 -11.00 -5.84 -1.25
CA GLN A 6 -9.83 -6.65 -0.87
C GLN A 6 -8.65 -6.36 -1.78
N LEU A 7 -8.89 -6.33 -3.09
CA LEU A 7 -7.82 -6.10 -4.05
C LEU A 7 -7.29 -4.67 -3.94
N THR A 8 -8.18 -3.69 -3.76
CA THR A 8 -7.77 -2.30 -3.57
C THR A 8 -6.84 -2.18 -2.35
N ARG A 9 -7.23 -2.80 -1.24
CA ARG A 9 -6.42 -2.76 -0.02
C ARG A 9 -5.09 -3.48 -0.20
N ALA A 10 -5.10 -4.61 -0.91
CA ALA A 10 -3.88 -5.38 -1.13
C ALA A 10 -2.86 -4.58 -1.92
N ILE A 11 -3.30 -3.88 -2.97
CA ILE A 11 -2.41 -3.06 -3.77
C ILE A 11 -1.87 -1.88 -2.95
N ARG A 12 -2.75 -1.20 -2.21
CA ARG A 12 -2.32 -0.10 -1.35
C ARG A 12 -1.30 -0.56 -0.30
N PHE A 13 -1.56 -1.71 0.29
CA PHE A 13 -0.67 -2.29 1.29
C PHE A 13 0.70 -2.65 0.68
N ALA A 14 0.69 -3.22 -0.52
CA ALA A 14 1.92 -3.59 -1.21
C ALA A 14 2.77 -2.34 -1.50
N ILE A 15 2.12 -1.24 -1.87
CA ILE A 15 2.83 0.02 -2.11
C ILE A 15 3.37 0.58 -0.79
N ALA A 16 2.55 0.57 0.25
CA ALA A 16 2.95 1.12 1.54
C ALA A 16 4.12 0.38 2.15
N THR A 17 4.19 -0.94 1.94
CA THR A 17 5.26 -1.77 2.51
C THR A 17 6.46 -1.93 1.58
N GLY A 18 6.43 -1.30 0.41
CA GLY A 18 7.54 -1.35 -0.53
C GLY A 18 7.61 -2.60 -1.40
N ARG A 19 6.61 -3.47 -1.31
CA ARG A 19 6.55 -4.64 -2.19
C ARG A 19 6.29 -4.24 -3.63
N LEU A 20 5.46 -3.21 -3.81
CA LEU A 20 5.33 -2.52 -5.08
C LEU A 20 6.04 -1.19 -4.95
N ARG A 21 7.03 -0.98 -5.78
CA ARG A 21 7.89 0.20 -5.69
C ARG A 21 7.29 1.35 -6.47
N VAL A 22 7.55 2.54 -5.99
CA VAL A 22 7.19 3.75 -6.72
C VAL A 22 7.86 3.70 -8.11
N GLY A 23 7.07 3.92 -9.15
CA GLY A 23 7.55 3.84 -10.53
C GLY A 23 7.54 2.44 -11.11
N GLU A 24 7.26 1.43 -10.31
CA GLU A 24 7.22 0.06 -10.79
C GLU A 24 6.00 -0.18 -11.67
N GLN A 25 6.17 -0.96 -12.72
CA GLN A 25 5.08 -1.34 -13.61
C GLN A 25 4.28 -2.48 -13.00
N LEU A 26 2.96 -2.32 -12.97
CA LEU A 26 2.08 -3.38 -12.53
C LEU A 26 1.78 -4.33 -13.69
N PRO A 27 1.36 -5.58 -13.38
CA PRO A 27 0.88 -6.47 -14.43
C PRO A 27 -0.34 -5.85 -15.11
N THR A 28 -0.60 -6.26 -16.33
CA THR A 28 -1.79 -5.80 -17.04
C THR A 28 -3.04 -6.30 -16.31
N VAL A 29 -4.17 -5.65 -16.58
CA VAL A 29 -5.46 -6.10 -16.03
C VAL A 29 -5.68 -7.58 -16.30
N ARG A 30 -5.43 -8.00 -17.54
CA ARG A 30 -5.63 -9.38 -17.94
C ARG A 30 -4.68 -10.34 -17.22
N GLN A 31 -3.41 -9.96 -17.12
CA GLN A 31 -2.43 -10.78 -16.42
C GLN A 31 -2.80 -10.98 -14.96
N LEU A 32 -3.15 -9.90 -14.30
CA LEU A 32 -3.50 -9.98 -12.88
C LEU A 32 -4.78 -10.77 -12.67
N ALA A 33 -5.78 -10.60 -13.54
CA ALA A 33 -7.03 -11.34 -13.45
C ALA A 33 -6.79 -12.85 -13.58
N VAL A 34 -5.93 -13.25 -14.50
CA VAL A 34 -5.58 -14.66 -14.68
C VAL A 34 -4.82 -15.17 -13.46
N GLU A 35 -3.85 -14.42 -13.00
CA GLU A 35 -3.02 -14.80 -11.87
C GLU A 35 -3.82 -14.98 -10.59
N LEU A 36 -4.75 -14.08 -10.34
CA LEU A 36 -5.59 -14.13 -9.14
C LEU A 36 -6.87 -14.93 -9.33
N ARG A 37 -7.15 -15.39 -10.55
CA ARG A 37 -8.37 -16.12 -10.89
C ARG A 37 -9.63 -15.33 -10.55
N VAL A 38 -9.62 -14.09 -10.95
CA VAL A 38 -10.76 -13.17 -10.73
C VAL A 38 -11.20 -12.57 -12.05
N ASN A 39 -12.36 -11.93 -12.02
CA ASN A 39 -12.92 -11.30 -13.19
C ASN A 39 -12.06 -10.10 -13.60
N ALA A 40 -11.71 -10.02 -14.88
CA ALA A 40 -10.91 -8.92 -15.40
C ALA A 40 -11.59 -7.56 -15.20
N ASN A 41 -12.92 -7.53 -15.24
CA ASN A 41 -13.65 -6.28 -14.99
C ASN A 41 -13.43 -5.76 -13.58
N THR A 42 -13.31 -6.65 -12.61
CA THR A 42 -13.03 -6.27 -11.22
C THR A 42 -11.64 -5.64 -11.14
N VAL A 43 -10.65 -6.26 -11.76
CA VAL A 43 -9.29 -5.72 -11.78
C VAL A 43 -9.26 -4.35 -12.47
N ALA A 44 -9.97 -4.24 -13.60
CA ALA A 44 -10.03 -2.98 -14.34
C ALA A 44 -10.63 -1.87 -13.49
N LYS A 45 -11.69 -2.16 -12.74
CA LYS A 45 -12.31 -1.17 -11.86
C LYS A 45 -11.39 -0.75 -10.73
N VAL A 46 -10.64 -1.69 -10.16
CA VAL A 46 -9.66 -1.38 -9.11
C VAL A 46 -8.57 -0.47 -9.66
N TYR A 47 -8.03 -0.81 -10.81
CA TYR A 47 -6.98 0.00 -11.43
C TYR A 47 -7.50 1.41 -11.75
N ALA A 48 -8.70 1.50 -12.30
CA ALA A 48 -9.30 2.79 -12.63
C ALA A 48 -9.48 3.66 -11.38
N GLU A 49 -9.92 3.07 -10.29
CA GLU A 49 -10.12 3.80 -9.04
C GLU A 49 -8.78 4.26 -8.46
N LEU A 50 -7.77 3.41 -8.47
CA LEU A 50 -6.45 3.76 -7.96
C LEU A 50 -5.78 4.81 -8.85
N GLU A 51 -6.06 4.79 -10.14
CA GLU A 51 -5.59 5.83 -11.04
C GLU A 51 -6.29 7.15 -10.75
N ARG A 52 -7.61 7.11 -10.55
CA ARG A 52 -8.39 8.30 -10.24
C ARG A 52 -7.89 8.98 -8.95
N THR A 53 -7.48 8.19 -7.98
CA THR A 53 -7.00 8.73 -6.70
C THR A 53 -5.51 9.05 -6.71
N GLY A 54 -4.85 8.86 -7.85
CA GLY A 54 -3.45 9.25 -7.99
C GLY A 54 -2.43 8.24 -7.51
N ILE A 55 -2.88 7.05 -7.12
CA ILE A 55 -1.98 5.99 -6.63
C ILE A 55 -1.31 5.27 -7.79
N LEU A 56 -2.05 5.07 -8.88
CA LEU A 56 -1.51 4.49 -10.10
C LEU A 56 -1.52 5.51 -11.22
N GLU A 57 -0.65 5.29 -12.19
CA GLU A 57 -0.52 6.15 -13.36
C GLU A 57 -0.49 5.26 -14.59
N THR A 58 -1.36 5.53 -15.56
CA THR A 58 -1.37 4.80 -16.82
C THR A 58 -0.64 5.60 -17.88
N ARG A 59 0.33 4.95 -18.52
CA ARG A 59 1.03 5.51 -19.67
C ARG A 59 0.56 4.78 -20.90
N ARG A 60 -0.08 5.51 -21.76
CA ARG A 60 -0.72 4.95 -22.94
C ARG A 60 0.27 4.17 -23.80
N GLY A 61 -0.07 2.92 -24.11
CA GLY A 61 0.78 2.06 -24.91
C GLY A 61 1.97 1.46 -24.17
N VAL A 62 2.16 1.83 -22.92
CA VAL A 62 3.29 1.34 -22.13
C VAL A 62 2.82 0.47 -20.95
N GLY A 63 1.84 0.95 -20.18
CA GLY A 63 1.31 0.19 -19.06
C GLY A 63 0.90 1.05 -17.88
N THR A 64 0.62 0.39 -16.77
CA THR A 64 0.20 1.02 -15.53
C THR A 64 1.34 0.92 -14.51
N PHE A 65 1.61 2.01 -13.84
CA PHE A 65 2.76 2.14 -12.95
C PHE A 65 2.33 2.70 -11.60
N VAL A 66 3.11 2.42 -10.58
CA VAL A 66 2.91 3.04 -9.27
C VAL A 66 3.33 4.50 -9.38
N SER A 67 2.39 5.40 -9.11
CA SER A 67 2.62 6.83 -9.23
C SER A 67 3.35 7.36 -8.01
N ALA A 68 4.47 8.03 -8.23
CA ALA A 68 5.22 8.68 -7.18
C ALA A 68 4.79 10.11 -6.97
N ARG A 69 4.44 10.74 -8.07
CA ARG A 69 4.39 12.18 -8.15
C ARG A 69 3.20 12.80 -7.42
N GLN A 70 2.01 12.32 -7.75
CA GLN A 70 0.80 12.87 -7.15
C GLN A 70 0.69 12.53 -5.68
N PHE A 71 1.08 11.29 -5.33
CA PHE A 71 1.01 10.83 -3.97
C PHE A 71 1.95 11.64 -3.07
N ALA A 72 3.17 11.90 -3.53
CA ALA A 72 4.15 12.63 -2.75
C ALA A 72 3.77 14.10 -2.57
N ILE A 73 3.15 14.70 -3.58
CA ILE A 73 2.87 16.13 -3.58
C ILE A 73 1.53 16.47 -2.94
N SER A 74 0.47 15.72 -3.31
CA SER A 74 -0.89 16.08 -2.95
C SER A 74 -1.35 15.60 -1.58
N HIS A 75 -0.78 14.51 -1.11
CA HIS A 75 -1.34 13.82 0.07
C HIS A 75 -0.37 13.65 1.22
N ARG A 76 0.79 14.25 1.13
CA ARG A 76 1.83 14.04 2.12
C ARG A 76 1.39 14.44 3.54
N GLU A 77 0.84 15.63 3.68
CA GLU A 77 0.42 16.13 5.00
C GLU A 77 -0.74 15.32 5.57
N GLU A 78 -1.75 15.03 4.74
CA GLU A 78 -2.88 14.21 5.17
C GLU A 78 -2.41 12.81 5.53
N HIS A 79 -1.48 12.29 4.76
CA HIS A 79 -0.92 10.97 4.97
C HIS A 79 -0.24 10.86 6.32
N GLU A 80 0.60 11.85 6.64
CA GLU A 80 1.29 11.89 7.93
C GLU A 80 0.30 12.02 9.08
N LYS A 81 -0.74 12.85 8.90
CA LYS A 81 -1.77 13.03 9.90
C LYS A 81 -2.54 11.73 10.15
N HIS A 82 -2.89 11.01 9.09
CA HIS A 82 -3.58 9.73 9.22
C HIS A 82 -2.73 8.71 9.94
N LEU A 83 -1.45 8.66 9.64
CA LEU A 83 -0.55 7.74 10.33
C LEU A 83 -0.46 8.08 11.83
N ASP A 84 -0.35 9.36 12.13
CA ASP A 84 -0.29 9.82 13.51
C ASP A 84 -1.54 9.38 14.29
N GLU A 85 -2.71 9.57 13.70
CA GLU A 85 -3.97 9.15 14.31
C GLU A 85 -4.06 7.64 14.51
N LEU A 86 -3.58 6.87 13.53
CA LEU A 86 -3.55 5.41 13.64
C LEU A 86 -2.63 4.95 14.76
N VAL A 87 -1.47 5.56 14.87
CA VAL A 87 -0.51 5.24 15.92
C VAL A 87 -1.12 5.54 17.29
N ASP A 88 -1.75 6.70 17.43
CA ASP A 88 -2.40 7.07 18.68
C ASP A 88 -3.45 6.06 19.09
N ARG A 89 -4.32 5.67 18.17
CA ARG A 89 -5.36 4.69 18.45
C ARG A 89 -4.78 3.34 18.82
N PHE A 90 -3.74 2.95 18.10
CA PHE A 90 -3.08 1.67 18.39
C PHE A 90 -2.46 1.68 19.79
N LEU A 91 -1.79 2.76 20.16
CA LEU A 91 -1.19 2.87 21.48
C LEU A 91 -2.24 2.90 22.60
N GLU A 92 -3.39 3.52 22.34
CA GLU A 92 -4.50 3.50 23.30
C GLU A 92 -5.00 2.08 23.52
N GLU A 93 -5.20 1.33 22.44
CA GLU A 93 -5.66 -0.06 22.54
C GLU A 93 -4.63 -0.93 23.24
N ALA A 94 -3.37 -0.78 22.85
CA ALA A 94 -2.29 -1.55 23.46
C ALA A 94 -2.18 -1.25 24.95
N GLY A 95 -2.27 0.03 25.31
CA GLY A 95 -2.23 0.44 26.71
C GLY A 95 -3.38 -0.12 27.52
N ALA A 96 -4.58 -0.17 26.94
CA ALA A 96 -5.75 -0.75 27.60
C ALA A 96 -5.56 -2.25 27.85
N MET A 97 -4.75 -2.92 27.04
CA MET A 97 -4.44 -4.33 27.22
C MET A 97 -3.23 -4.57 28.12
N GLY A 98 -2.63 -3.50 28.62
CA GLY A 98 -1.49 -3.60 29.53
C GLY A 98 -0.12 -3.55 28.89
N PHE A 99 -0.04 -3.25 27.61
CA PHE A 99 1.24 -3.13 26.92
C PHE A 99 1.78 -1.72 27.01
N SER A 100 3.07 -1.61 27.28
CA SER A 100 3.74 -0.32 27.29
C SER A 100 4.15 0.11 25.88
N THR A 101 4.41 1.39 25.73
CA THR A 101 4.94 1.91 24.48
C THR A 101 6.27 1.24 24.12
N ASP A 102 7.11 0.99 25.10
CA ASP A 102 8.39 0.32 24.88
C ASP A 102 8.20 -1.09 24.34
N GLU A 103 7.23 -1.82 24.87
CA GLU A 103 6.93 -3.16 24.36
C GLU A 103 6.44 -3.12 22.91
N VAL A 104 5.59 -2.14 22.60
CA VAL A 104 5.11 -1.97 21.23
C VAL A 104 6.26 -1.63 20.30
N LEU A 105 7.13 -0.74 20.73
CA LEU A 105 8.28 -0.33 19.95
C LEU A 105 9.20 -1.52 19.66
N ASP A 106 9.45 -2.34 20.66
CA ASP A 106 10.28 -3.55 20.49
C ASP A 106 9.68 -4.48 19.45
N GLN A 107 8.37 -4.67 19.47
CA GLN A 107 7.68 -5.51 18.50
C GLN A 107 7.84 -4.96 17.09
N LEU A 108 7.67 -3.67 16.93
CA LEU A 108 7.81 -3.05 15.62
C LEU A 108 9.24 -3.15 15.10
N GLN A 109 10.21 -2.94 15.94
CA GLN A 109 11.62 -3.07 15.55
C GLN A 109 11.98 -4.50 15.19
N SER A 110 11.44 -5.46 15.92
CA SER A 110 11.64 -6.87 15.62
C SER A 110 11.09 -7.25 14.24
N ARG A 111 9.91 -6.72 13.90
CA ARG A 111 9.32 -6.96 12.58
C ARG A 111 10.15 -6.33 11.47
N ARG A 112 10.67 -5.16 11.72
CA ARG A 112 11.52 -4.47 10.75
C ARG A 112 12.76 -5.27 10.40
N LYS A 113 13.35 -5.92 11.38
CA LYS A 113 14.54 -6.76 11.17
C LYS A 113 14.23 -8.01 10.38
N LYS A 114 12.98 -8.51 10.45
CA LYS A 114 12.55 -9.72 9.76
C LYS A 114 12.07 -9.48 8.34
N GLU A 115 11.79 -8.23 8.00
CA GLU A 115 11.31 -7.91 6.66
C GLU A 115 12.43 -8.10 5.65
N PRO A 116 12.10 -8.64 4.46
CA PRO A 116 13.08 -8.71 3.40
C PRO A 116 13.51 -7.30 3.02
N LYS A 117 14.78 -7.15 2.67
CA LYS A 117 15.30 -5.86 2.28
C LYS A 117 14.48 -5.29 1.15
N ASN A 118 14.01 -4.09 1.36
CA ASN A 118 13.26 -3.38 0.34
C ASN A 118 14.22 -2.92 -0.74
N VAL A 119 13.82 -3.11 -1.98
CA VAL A 119 14.65 -2.73 -3.12
C VAL A 119 14.91 -1.22 -3.17
N TYR A 120 14.06 -0.44 -2.55
CA TYR A 120 14.28 1.00 -2.42
C TYR A 120 15.48 1.34 -1.56
N GLN A 121 15.80 0.45 -0.65
CA GLN A 121 16.96 0.64 0.18
C GLN A 121 18.14 0.14 -0.58
N SER A 122 18.53 0.92 -1.53
CA SER A 122 19.72 0.57 -2.27
C SER A 122 20.88 0.67 -1.33
N ASP A 123 21.61 -0.26 -1.37
CA ASP A 123 22.76 -0.35 -0.56
C ASP A 123 23.98 0.24 -1.09
#